data_262fea825911e42c306bbf216f5202b8
#
_entry.id   262fea825911e42c306bbf216f5202b8
#
_cell.length_a   1.000
_cell.length_b   1.000
_cell.length_c   1.000
_cell.angle_alpha   90.00
_cell.angle_beta   90.00
_cell.angle_gamma   90.00
#
_symmetry.space_group_name_H-M   'P 1'
#
loop_
_entity.id
_entity.type
_entity.pdbx_description
1 polymer ?
#
loop_
_entity_poly.entity_id
_entity_poly.type
_entity_poly.pdbx_seq_one_letter_code
_entity_poly.pdbx_strand_id
1 'polypeptide(L)'
;GEKYGADIIVFETFTDLYDVRAGVLAAKENTNLPVWVTMTYETTGRTFTGTKIESMAVTLEGLGVDAIGFNCSLGPKEILPLARKLKEWTTLPIIIKPNAGLPNPSTGEYDLHAEDFAKLMAEYKSLGISYAGGCCGTAPDFIKELKSELDATEVKAVKSVKVKTGICSANEMVELNGVRVVGERLNPTGKKRFQEALLNHEMEYICKVAIEEEESGADILDINVGVPGGDEVALMREAVKAVQSVVNIPLQIDSSNPEAIEAALRVYNGRAI
;
A
#
# COMPACT_ATOMS: atom_id res chain seq x y z
N GLY A 1 22.27 5.17 8.38
CA GLY A 1 22.47 3.76 7.93
C GLY A 1 23.58 3.68 6.89
N GLU A 2 23.39 4.19 5.68
CA GLU A 2 24.30 4.04 4.54
C GLU A 2 25.76 4.42 4.86
N LYS A 3 25.99 5.58 5.46
CA LYS A 3 27.33 6.04 5.89
C LYS A 3 28.08 5.06 6.83
N TYR A 4 27.32 4.21 7.53
CA TYR A 4 27.86 3.24 8.50
C TYR A 4 27.77 1.80 8.01
N GLY A 5 27.58 1.58 6.69
CA GLY A 5 27.66 0.28 6.05
C GLY A 5 26.35 -0.52 6.09
N ALA A 6 25.21 0.13 6.18
CA ALA A 6 23.93 -0.56 5.92
C ALA A 6 23.79 -0.87 4.44
N ASP A 7 23.32 -2.06 4.11
CA ASP A 7 23.12 -2.54 2.73
C ASP A 7 21.68 -2.38 2.25
N ILE A 8 20.70 -2.34 3.16
CA ILE A 8 19.27 -2.28 2.87
C ILE A 8 18.58 -1.45 3.95
N ILE A 9 17.53 -0.71 3.58
CA ILE A 9 16.57 -0.10 4.52
C ILE A 9 15.34 -0.97 4.56
N VAL A 10 14.91 -1.37 5.75
CA VAL A 10 13.70 -2.18 5.96
C VAL A 10 12.70 -1.40 6.81
N PHE A 11 11.55 -1.08 6.23
CA PHE A 11 10.39 -0.60 6.97
C PHE A 11 9.54 -1.81 7.35
N GLU A 12 9.45 -2.12 8.63
CA GLU A 12 8.88 -3.36 9.14
C GLU A 12 7.75 -3.11 10.12
N THR A 13 6.69 -3.94 10.06
CA THR A 13 5.56 -3.93 10.99
C THR A 13 4.71 -2.65 10.92
N PHE A 14 4.62 -2.04 9.74
CA PHE A 14 3.75 -0.88 9.54
C PHE A 14 2.29 -1.32 9.43
N THR A 15 1.40 -0.53 10.03
CA THR A 15 -0.05 -0.73 9.99
C THR A 15 -0.77 0.38 9.22
N ASP A 16 -0.06 1.46 8.90
CA ASP A 16 -0.57 2.61 8.16
C ASP A 16 0.23 2.84 6.88
N LEU A 17 -0.50 2.94 5.76
CA LEU A 17 0.12 3.15 4.45
C LEU A 17 0.70 4.56 4.31
N TYR A 18 0.07 5.56 4.93
CA TYR A 18 0.52 6.94 4.85
C TYR A 18 1.87 7.13 5.56
N ASP A 19 2.02 6.50 6.74
CA ASP A 19 3.25 6.54 7.51
C ASP A 19 4.41 5.86 6.76
N VAL A 20 4.18 4.65 6.23
CA VAL A 20 5.23 3.94 5.50
C VAL A 20 5.62 4.65 4.21
N ARG A 21 4.67 5.30 3.52
CA ARG A 21 4.96 6.16 2.36
C ARG A 21 5.93 7.29 2.72
N ALA A 22 5.69 7.97 3.83
CA ALA A 22 6.60 9.04 4.28
C ALA A 22 8.01 8.52 4.51
N GLY A 23 8.16 7.35 5.12
CA GLY A 23 9.44 6.67 5.31
C GLY A 23 10.11 6.30 3.98
N VAL A 24 9.35 5.71 3.06
CA VAL A 24 9.86 5.31 1.74
C VAL A 24 10.33 6.52 0.93
N LEU A 25 9.53 7.60 0.88
CA LEU A 25 9.92 8.84 0.21
C LEU A 25 11.22 9.41 0.81
N ALA A 26 11.30 9.48 2.14
CA ALA A 26 12.51 9.96 2.82
C ALA A 26 13.73 9.08 2.50
N ALA A 27 13.58 7.76 2.44
CA ALA A 27 14.65 6.85 2.06
C ALA A 27 15.09 7.07 0.61
N LYS A 28 14.16 7.10 -0.34
CA LYS A 28 14.44 7.27 -1.78
C LYS A 28 15.06 8.63 -2.11
N GLU A 29 14.72 9.68 -1.37
CA GLU A 29 15.28 11.03 -1.57
C GLU A 29 16.68 11.22 -0.94
N ASN A 30 17.05 10.39 0.05
CA ASN A 30 18.26 10.62 0.82
C ASN A 30 19.31 9.49 0.74
N THR A 31 18.97 8.36 0.09
CA THR A 31 19.88 7.22 -0.05
C THR A 31 19.69 6.51 -1.39
N ASN A 32 20.71 5.72 -1.78
CA ASN A 32 20.64 4.81 -2.93
C ASN A 32 20.43 3.35 -2.50
N LEU A 33 20.21 3.09 -1.20
CA LEU A 33 20.03 1.74 -0.69
C LEU A 33 18.68 1.14 -1.17
N PRO A 34 18.63 -0.16 -1.41
CA PRO A 34 17.37 -0.87 -1.60
C PRO A 34 16.43 -0.65 -0.41
N VAL A 35 15.14 -0.50 -0.70
CA VAL A 35 14.10 -0.27 0.30
C VAL A 35 13.12 -1.43 0.29
N TRP A 36 13.03 -2.12 1.40
CA TRP A 36 12.09 -3.20 1.63
C TRP A 36 10.99 -2.76 2.58
N VAL A 37 9.77 -3.21 2.33
CA VAL A 37 8.60 -2.86 3.17
C VAL A 37 7.82 -4.12 3.54
N THR A 38 7.56 -4.31 4.83
CA THR A 38 6.58 -5.27 5.31
C THR A 38 5.53 -4.59 6.17
N MET A 39 4.27 -4.88 5.87
CA MET A 39 3.14 -4.37 6.62
C MET A 39 2.43 -5.50 7.38
N THR A 40 1.73 -5.11 8.43
CA THR A 40 1.00 -6.03 9.30
C THR A 40 -0.48 -5.99 8.97
N TYR A 41 -1.03 -7.17 8.70
CA TYR A 41 -2.42 -7.36 8.30
C TYR A 41 -3.19 -8.21 9.30
N GLU A 42 -4.49 -8.00 9.34
CA GLU A 42 -5.44 -8.85 10.04
C GLU A 42 -5.99 -9.93 9.09
N THR A 43 -6.68 -10.93 9.64
CA THR A 43 -7.31 -12.02 8.88
C THR A 43 -8.32 -11.52 7.84
N THR A 44 -8.85 -10.32 8.02
CA THR A 44 -9.75 -9.63 7.09
C THR A 44 -9.06 -9.23 5.78
N GLY A 45 -7.73 -9.28 5.71
CA GLY A 45 -6.94 -8.78 4.58
C GLY A 45 -6.84 -7.25 4.53
N ARG A 46 -7.00 -6.60 5.69
CA ARG A 46 -6.79 -5.16 5.88
C ARG A 46 -5.80 -4.91 7.02
N THR A 47 -5.10 -3.79 6.96
CA THR A 47 -4.33 -3.31 8.11
C THR A 47 -5.27 -2.74 9.17
N PHE A 48 -4.74 -2.41 10.35
CA PHE A 48 -5.50 -1.75 11.42
C PHE A 48 -6.16 -0.44 10.96
N THR A 49 -5.53 0.32 10.07
CA THR A 49 -6.08 1.57 9.50
C THR A 49 -6.95 1.35 8.26
N GLY A 50 -7.20 0.10 7.88
CA GLY A 50 -8.13 -0.25 6.79
C GLY A 50 -7.48 -0.47 5.42
N THR A 51 -6.17 -0.32 5.28
CA THR A 51 -5.46 -0.47 3.99
C THR A 51 -5.63 -1.87 3.40
N LYS A 52 -6.06 -1.94 2.15
CA LYS A 52 -6.14 -3.19 1.38
C LYS A 52 -4.76 -3.67 0.90
N ILE A 53 -4.61 -4.98 0.70
CA ILE A 53 -3.36 -5.59 0.19
C ILE A 53 -3.00 -5.04 -1.19
N GLU A 54 -3.97 -4.94 -2.07
CA GLU A 54 -3.81 -4.40 -3.41
C GLU A 54 -3.40 -2.92 -3.40
N SER A 55 -3.96 -2.11 -2.49
CA SER A 55 -3.59 -0.70 -2.32
C SER A 55 -2.12 -0.57 -1.85
N MET A 56 -1.71 -1.39 -0.88
CA MET A 56 -0.32 -1.48 -0.46
C MET A 56 0.60 -1.82 -1.64
N ALA A 57 0.28 -2.89 -2.38
CA ALA A 57 1.11 -3.37 -3.48
C ALA A 57 1.32 -2.29 -4.54
N VAL A 58 0.23 -1.73 -5.05
CA VAL A 58 0.24 -0.76 -6.15
C VAL A 58 0.90 0.57 -5.73
N THR A 59 0.65 1.02 -4.49
CA THR A 59 1.25 2.25 -3.98
C THR A 59 2.76 2.11 -3.76
N LEU A 60 3.19 1.04 -3.08
CA LEU A 60 4.60 0.85 -2.76
C LEU A 60 5.44 0.52 -4.00
N GLU A 61 4.92 -0.29 -4.92
CA GLU A 61 5.58 -0.54 -6.21
C GLU A 61 5.71 0.77 -7.03
N GLY A 62 4.69 1.62 -7.02
CA GLY A 62 4.73 2.96 -7.63
C GLY A 62 5.76 3.91 -7.01
N LEU A 63 6.08 3.74 -5.73
CA LEU A 63 7.14 4.48 -5.03
C LEU A 63 8.54 3.91 -5.26
N GLY A 64 8.66 2.80 -6.01
CA GLY A 64 9.94 2.20 -6.35
C GLY A 64 10.61 1.45 -5.21
N VAL A 65 9.86 0.82 -4.30
CA VAL A 65 10.45 -0.11 -3.33
C VAL A 65 10.95 -1.37 -4.02
N ASP A 66 11.90 -2.06 -3.41
CA ASP A 66 12.61 -3.19 -4.01
C ASP A 66 12.06 -4.54 -3.58
N ALA A 67 11.30 -4.59 -2.48
CA ALA A 67 10.57 -5.77 -2.03
C ALA A 67 9.42 -5.37 -1.11
N ILE A 68 8.32 -6.15 -1.13
CA ILE A 68 7.15 -5.91 -0.26
C ILE A 68 6.67 -7.21 0.38
N GLY A 69 5.92 -7.11 1.46
CA GLY A 69 5.36 -8.31 2.06
C GLY A 69 4.67 -8.11 3.39
N PHE A 70 4.63 -9.18 4.16
CA PHE A 70 3.93 -9.25 5.44
C PHE A 70 4.85 -9.72 6.55
N ASN A 71 4.64 -9.16 7.74
CA ASN A 71 5.23 -9.69 8.96
C ASN A 71 4.30 -9.48 10.15
N CYS A 72 4.51 -10.26 11.20
CA CYS A 72 3.79 -10.16 12.48
C CYS A 72 2.28 -10.45 12.39
N SER A 73 1.56 -10.25 13.50
CA SER A 73 0.12 -10.41 13.73
C SER A 73 -0.40 -11.85 13.53
N LEU A 74 -0.12 -12.45 12.41
CA LEU A 74 -0.67 -13.73 11.95
C LEU A 74 0.41 -14.81 11.86
N GLY A 75 -0.03 -16.07 11.92
CA GLY A 75 0.80 -17.23 11.64
C GLY A 75 0.92 -17.57 10.14
N PRO A 76 1.75 -18.56 9.78
CA PRO A 76 1.96 -18.93 8.38
C PRO A 76 0.66 -19.33 7.66
N LYS A 77 -0.24 -20.01 8.34
CA LYS A 77 -1.50 -20.49 7.77
C LYS A 77 -2.43 -19.35 7.38
N GLU A 78 -2.52 -18.33 8.22
CA GLU A 78 -3.39 -17.17 8.05
C GLU A 78 -2.84 -16.20 6.99
N ILE A 79 -1.52 -16.06 6.88
CA ILE A 79 -0.88 -15.18 5.88
C ILE A 79 -0.93 -15.79 4.46
N LEU A 80 -1.01 -17.10 4.32
CA LEU A 80 -0.95 -17.76 3.01
C LEU A 80 -1.98 -17.23 1.99
N PRO A 81 -3.28 -17.09 2.32
CA PRO A 81 -4.25 -16.50 1.40
C PRO A 81 -3.94 -15.04 1.07
N LEU A 82 -3.40 -14.27 2.03
CA LEU A 82 -3.01 -12.88 1.80
C LEU A 82 -1.82 -12.78 0.83
N ALA A 83 -0.84 -13.68 0.96
CA ALA A 83 0.30 -13.75 0.05
C ALA A 83 -0.11 -14.13 -1.38
N ARG A 84 -1.10 -15.03 -1.52
CA ARG A 84 -1.69 -15.35 -2.85
C ARG A 84 -2.31 -14.13 -3.49
N LYS A 85 -3.07 -13.34 -2.71
CA LYS A 85 -3.70 -12.10 -3.16
C LYS A 85 -2.64 -11.05 -3.54
N LEU A 86 -1.60 -10.87 -2.71
CA LEU A 86 -0.52 -9.93 -2.99
C LEU A 86 0.15 -10.21 -4.34
N LYS A 87 0.38 -11.49 -4.65
CA LYS A 87 1.03 -11.90 -5.90
C LYS A 87 0.25 -11.53 -7.16
N GLU A 88 -1.04 -11.29 -7.07
CA GLU A 88 -1.85 -10.83 -8.21
C GLU A 88 -1.60 -9.36 -8.56
N TRP A 89 -0.98 -8.59 -7.66
CA TRP A 89 -0.87 -7.14 -7.75
C TRP A 89 0.56 -6.60 -7.81
N THR A 90 1.57 -7.47 -7.74
CA THR A 90 2.97 -7.03 -7.79
C THR A 90 3.88 -7.99 -8.53
N THR A 91 4.91 -7.42 -9.16
CA THR A 91 6.04 -8.16 -9.72
C THR A 91 7.24 -8.20 -8.77
N LEU A 92 7.19 -7.42 -7.70
CA LEU A 92 8.29 -7.31 -6.75
C LEU A 92 8.56 -8.62 -6.00
N PRO A 93 9.79 -8.82 -5.51
CA PRO A 93 10.11 -9.85 -4.54
C PRO A 93 9.20 -9.75 -3.30
N ILE A 94 8.66 -10.89 -2.86
CA ILE A 94 7.75 -10.95 -1.72
C ILE A 94 8.49 -11.47 -0.49
N ILE A 95 8.26 -10.79 0.66
CA ILE A 95 8.82 -11.09 1.96
C ILE A 95 7.71 -11.62 2.87
N ILE A 96 7.92 -12.78 3.51
CA ILE A 96 6.98 -13.36 4.47
C ILE A 96 7.71 -13.69 5.76
N LYS A 97 7.32 -13.02 6.86
CA LYS A 97 7.86 -13.24 8.20
C LYS A 97 6.72 -13.34 9.23
N PRO A 98 6.01 -14.46 9.30
CA PRO A 98 4.88 -14.65 10.22
C PRO A 98 5.34 -14.85 11.67
N ASN A 99 4.40 -14.76 12.58
CA ASN A 99 4.57 -15.25 13.96
C ASN A 99 4.62 -16.78 14.00
N ALA A 100 5.06 -17.35 15.11
CA ALA A 100 5.03 -18.79 15.37
C ALA A 100 3.59 -19.30 15.63
N GLY A 101 2.67 -19.00 14.71
CA GLY A 101 1.23 -19.20 14.87
C GLY A 101 0.54 -18.02 15.55
N LEU A 102 -0.57 -18.29 16.23
CA LEU A 102 -1.32 -17.29 16.97
C LEU A 102 -1.01 -17.37 18.46
N PRO A 103 -0.89 -16.23 19.18
CA PRO A 103 -0.67 -16.26 20.61
C PRO A 103 -1.91 -16.73 21.34
N ASN A 104 -1.73 -17.59 22.35
CA ASN A 104 -2.79 -17.95 23.27
C ASN A 104 -3.22 -16.70 24.07
N PRO A 105 -4.50 -16.30 24.05
CA PRO A 105 -4.94 -15.07 24.70
C PRO A 105 -4.71 -15.02 26.22
N SER A 106 -4.60 -16.21 26.88
CA SER A 106 -4.45 -16.31 28.33
C SER A 106 -2.99 -16.38 28.76
N THR A 107 -2.11 -17.04 27.98
CA THR A 107 -0.70 -17.27 28.36
C THR A 107 0.28 -16.41 27.56
N GLY A 108 -0.14 -15.91 26.39
CA GLY A 108 0.75 -15.21 25.45
C GLY A 108 1.69 -16.14 24.68
N GLU A 109 1.61 -17.45 24.92
CA GLU A 109 2.45 -18.45 24.25
C GLU A 109 1.95 -18.68 22.82
N TYR A 110 2.87 -18.92 21.90
CA TYR A 110 2.56 -19.25 20.50
C TYR A 110 2.36 -20.76 20.33
N ASP A 111 1.47 -21.15 19.40
CA ASP A 111 0.97 -22.51 19.27
C ASP A 111 1.77 -23.41 18.33
N LEU A 112 2.69 -22.84 17.52
CA LEU A 112 3.50 -23.62 16.60
C LEU A 112 4.88 -23.92 17.15
N HIS A 113 5.34 -25.17 16.92
CA HIS A 113 6.73 -25.57 17.08
C HIS A 113 7.52 -25.36 15.77
N ALA A 114 8.85 -25.32 15.87
CA ALA A 114 9.74 -25.00 14.76
C ALA A 114 9.51 -25.89 13.50
N GLU A 115 9.31 -27.18 13.70
CA GLU A 115 9.09 -28.16 12.63
C GLU A 115 7.76 -27.92 11.88
N ASP A 116 6.68 -27.64 12.60
CA ASP A 116 5.37 -27.39 12.02
C ASP A 116 5.33 -26.02 11.32
N PHE A 117 5.97 -25.02 11.91
CA PHE A 117 6.19 -23.72 11.28
C PHE A 117 6.92 -23.88 9.94
N ALA A 118 8.02 -24.63 9.91
CA ALA A 118 8.82 -24.84 8.70
C ALA A 118 8.01 -25.52 7.59
N LYS A 119 7.23 -26.56 7.91
CA LYS A 119 6.35 -27.26 6.94
C LYS A 119 5.31 -26.32 6.35
N LEU A 120 4.65 -25.49 7.16
CA LEU A 120 3.69 -24.50 6.67
C LEU A 120 4.36 -23.45 5.78
N MET A 121 5.57 -23.00 6.16
CA MET A 121 6.33 -22.05 5.36
C MET A 121 6.83 -22.63 4.03
N ALA A 122 7.02 -23.93 3.92
CA ALA A 122 7.40 -24.58 2.66
C ALA A 122 6.35 -24.41 1.55
N GLU A 123 5.07 -24.26 1.90
CA GLU A 123 4.00 -24.01 0.92
C GLU A 123 4.23 -22.71 0.15
N TYR A 124 4.82 -21.70 0.79
CA TYR A 124 5.10 -20.40 0.17
C TYR A 124 6.14 -20.48 -0.95
N LYS A 125 7.01 -21.48 -0.93
CA LYS A 125 7.99 -21.71 -2.00
C LYS A 125 7.29 -21.91 -3.35
N SER A 126 6.16 -22.61 -3.35
CA SER A 126 5.33 -22.82 -4.55
C SER A 126 4.68 -21.54 -5.09
N LEU A 127 4.52 -20.53 -4.25
CA LEU A 127 4.03 -19.20 -4.65
C LEU A 127 5.14 -18.33 -5.25
N GLY A 128 6.42 -18.73 -5.12
CA GLY A 128 7.56 -17.96 -5.57
C GLY A 128 7.81 -16.74 -4.70
N ILE A 129 7.66 -16.88 -3.37
CA ILE A 129 8.15 -15.86 -2.44
C ILE A 129 9.68 -15.82 -2.51
N SER A 130 10.26 -14.65 -2.25
CA SER A 130 11.70 -14.44 -2.39
C SER A 130 12.44 -14.49 -1.06
N TYR A 131 11.78 -14.04 0.01
CA TYR A 131 12.37 -13.95 1.34
C TYR A 131 11.42 -14.53 2.39
N ALA A 132 11.95 -15.43 3.21
CA ALA A 132 11.22 -16.09 4.29
C ALA A 132 11.96 -15.92 5.62
N GLY A 133 11.21 -15.77 6.69
CA GLY A 133 11.74 -15.65 8.04
C GLY A 133 10.65 -15.86 9.07
N GLY A 134 10.86 -15.35 10.27
CA GLY A 134 9.90 -15.38 11.36
C GLY A 134 9.80 -14.02 12.05
N CYS A 135 8.77 -13.86 12.87
CA CYS A 135 8.52 -12.70 13.71
C CYS A 135 8.27 -13.16 15.18
N CYS A 136 7.24 -12.68 15.83
CA CYS A 136 6.99 -13.00 17.24
C CYS A 136 6.83 -14.52 17.50
N GLY A 137 7.40 -14.97 18.60
CA GLY A 137 7.39 -16.40 18.99
C GLY A 137 8.41 -17.27 18.26
N THR A 138 9.09 -16.78 17.21
CA THR A 138 10.15 -17.55 16.53
C THR A 138 11.50 -17.36 17.23
N ALA A 139 12.32 -18.40 17.20
CA ALA A 139 13.65 -18.46 17.79
C ALA A 139 14.65 -19.06 16.77
N PRO A 140 15.95 -19.13 17.07
CA PRO A 140 16.94 -19.62 16.11
C PRO A 140 16.68 -21.03 15.55
N ASP A 141 16.07 -21.90 16.34
CA ASP A 141 15.64 -23.26 15.92
C ASP A 141 14.57 -23.21 14.81
N PHE A 142 13.63 -22.27 14.87
CA PHE A 142 12.65 -22.03 13.81
C PHE A 142 13.33 -21.69 12.47
N ILE A 143 14.34 -20.84 12.51
CA ILE A 143 15.06 -20.44 11.30
C ILE A 143 15.88 -21.61 10.75
N LYS A 144 16.46 -22.41 11.63
CA LYS A 144 17.21 -23.63 11.26
C LYS A 144 16.30 -24.63 10.54
N GLU A 145 15.16 -24.96 11.14
CA GLU A 145 14.20 -25.90 10.57
C GLU A 145 13.59 -25.35 9.27
N LEU A 146 13.24 -24.05 9.24
CA LEU A 146 12.76 -23.37 8.02
C LEU A 146 13.77 -23.48 6.88
N LYS A 147 15.05 -23.22 7.14
CA LYS A 147 16.11 -23.35 6.13
C LYS A 147 16.22 -24.77 5.61
N SER A 148 16.22 -25.75 6.51
CA SER A 148 16.28 -27.18 6.18
C SER A 148 15.10 -27.60 5.30
N GLU A 149 13.89 -27.22 5.66
CA GLU A 149 12.66 -27.58 4.93
C GLU A 149 12.60 -26.88 3.57
N LEU A 150 12.97 -25.62 3.49
CA LEU A 150 13.04 -24.90 2.21
C LEU A 150 14.08 -25.49 1.27
N ASP A 151 15.22 -25.94 1.75
CA ASP A 151 16.24 -26.58 0.92
C ASP A 151 15.77 -27.96 0.40
N ALA A 152 15.05 -28.72 1.22
CA ALA A 152 14.53 -30.05 0.87
C ALA A 152 13.31 -29.99 -0.07
N THR A 153 12.56 -28.89 -0.05
CA THR A 153 11.33 -28.75 -0.84
C THR A 153 11.65 -28.46 -2.30
N GLU A 154 11.28 -29.34 -3.23
CA GLU A 154 11.38 -29.10 -4.67
C GLU A 154 10.36 -28.05 -5.14
N VAL A 155 10.81 -27.07 -5.93
CA VAL A 155 9.91 -26.08 -6.53
C VAL A 155 9.39 -26.62 -7.86
N LYS A 156 8.10 -26.92 -7.93
CA LYS A 156 7.42 -26.98 -9.23
C LYS A 156 7.45 -25.57 -9.83
N ALA A 157 7.73 -25.47 -11.14
CA ALA A 157 7.82 -24.17 -11.83
C ALA A 157 6.66 -23.25 -11.42
N VAL A 158 6.99 -22.09 -10.87
CA VAL A 158 6.00 -21.08 -10.47
C VAL A 158 5.32 -20.59 -11.74
N LYS A 159 4.02 -20.79 -11.87
CA LYS A 159 3.26 -20.24 -13.00
C LYS A 159 3.34 -18.72 -12.92
N SER A 160 3.73 -18.08 -14.03
CA SER A 160 3.65 -16.63 -14.13
C SER A 160 2.18 -16.19 -13.99
N VAL A 161 1.92 -15.35 -13.02
CA VAL A 161 0.60 -14.72 -12.86
C VAL A 161 0.64 -13.40 -13.64
N LYS A 162 -0.38 -13.14 -14.48
CA LYS A 162 -0.53 -11.81 -15.09
C LYS A 162 -0.90 -10.83 -13.97
N VAL A 163 0.00 -9.89 -13.71
CA VAL A 163 -0.22 -8.89 -12.68
C VAL A 163 -1.33 -7.92 -13.13
N LYS A 164 -2.26 -7.67 -12.24
CA LYS A 164 -3.35 -6.72 -12.44
C LYS A 164 -2.81 -5.29 -12.38
N THR A 165 -3.45 -4.41 -13.13
CA THR A 165 -3.14 -2.98 -13.13
C THR A 165 -4.29 -2.20 -12.54
N GLY A 166 -3.99 -1.25 -11.66
CA GLY A 166 -5.02 -0.46 -10.99
C GLY A 166 -4.47 0.83 -10.40
N ILE A 167 -5.41 1.63 -9.93
CA ILE A 167 -5.21 2.85 -9.14
C ILE A 167 -5.92 2.68 -7.82
N CYS A 168 -5.48 3.37 -6.79
CA CYS A 168 -6.06 3.18 -5.48
C CYS A 168 -5.96 4.43 -4.58
N SER A 169 -6.90 4.51 -3.65
CA SER A 169 -6.68 5.15 -2.36
C SER A 169 -6.06 4.14 -1.38
N ALA A 170 -5.87 4.51 -0.14
CA ALA A 170 -5.45 3.56 0.89
C ALA A 170 -6.44 2.40 1.06
N ASN A 171 -7.73 2.68 0.95
CA ASN A 171 -8.81 1.78 1.36
C ASN A 171 -9.56 1.13 0.19
N GLU A 172 -9.50 1.72 -1.01
CA GLU A 172 -10.18 1.23 -2.20
C GLU A 172 -9.25 1.10 -3.40
N MET A 173 -9.51 0.05 -4.19
CA MET A 173 -8.77 -0.28 -5.40
C MET A 173 -9.72 -0.29 -6.59
N VAL A 174 -9.34 0.39 -7.64
CA VAL A 174 -10.02 0.34 -8.95
C VAL A 174 -9.10 -0.35 -9.94
N GLU A 175 -9.45 -1.58 -10.32
CA GLU A 175 -8.75 -2.31 -11.37
C GLU A 175 -9.05 -1.68 -12.73
N LEU A 176 -8.02 -1.36 -13.51
CA LEU A 176 -8.16 -0.75 -14.82
C LEU A 176 -8.49 -1.81 -15.89
N ASN A 177 -9.68 -2.39 -15.75
CA ASN A 177 -10.26 -3.32 -16.70
C ASN A 177 -11.68 -2.86 -17.07
N GLY A 178 -11.97 -2.72 -18.34
CA GLY A 178 -13.27 -2.22 -18.83
C GLY A 178 -13.47 -0.71 -18.61
N VAL A 179 -14.74 -0.28 -18.65
CA VAL A 179 -15.14 1.13 -18.50
C VAL A 179 -15.15 1.52 -17.03
N ARG A 180 -14.66 2.71 -16.72
CA ARG A 180 -14.71 3.34 -15.38
C ARG A 180 -15.31 4.73 -15.49
N VAL A 181 -16.06 5.13 -14.48
CA VAL A 181 -16.71 6.44 -14.42
C VAL A 181 -15.82 7.40 -13.64
N VAL A 182 -15.42 8.49 -14.28
CA VAL A 182 -14.66 9.56 -13.64
C VAL A 182 -15.60 10.72 -13.33
N GLY A 183 -15.70 11.09 -12.06
CA GLY A 183 -16.42 12.28 -11.61
C GLY A 183 -15.57 13.52 -11.86
N GLU A 184 -16.14 14.55 -12.51
CA GLU A 184 -15.42 15.75 -13.01
C GLU A 184 -15.91 17.06 -12.37
N ARG A 185 -16.71 17.00 -11.32
CA ARG A 185 -17.26 18.24 -10.74
C ARG A 185 -16.25 19.05 -9.91
N LEU A 186 -15.14 18.42 -9.48
CA LEU A 186 -14.04 19.10 -8.78
C LEU A 186 -13.11 19.83 -9.76
N ASN A 187 -13.70 20.56 -10.71
CA ASN A 187 -13.01 21.32 -11.73
C ASN A 187 -13.63 22.72 -11.84
N PRO A 188 -12.83 23.81 -11.74
CA PRO A 188 -13.32 25.19 -11.72
C PRO A 188 -13.85 25.69 -13.07
N THR A 189 -13.59 24.97 -14.17
CA THR A 189 -13.95 25.43 -15.52
C THR A 189 -15.47 25.63 -15.66
N GLY A 190 -15.88 26.88 -15.89
CA GLY A 190 -17.29 27.25 -16.01
C GLY A 190 -18.12 27.25 -14.71
N LYS A 191 -17.53 26.94 -13.57
CA LYS A 191 -18.21 26.77 -12.26
C LYS A 191 -17.82 27.89 -11.29
N LYS A 192 -18.47 29.06 -11.38
CA LYS A 192 -18.14 30.25 -10.57
C LYS A 192 -18.09 29.97 -9.07
N ARG A 193 -19.06 29.22 -8.53
CA ARG A 193 -19.11 28.88 -7.10
C ARG A 193 -17.90 28.04 -6.67
N PHE A 194 -17.43 27.12 -7.53
CA PHE A 194 -16.26 26.32 -7.25
C PHE A 194 -14.96 27.15 -7.31
N GLN A 195 -14.88 28.10 -8.27
CA GLN A 195 -13.76 29.05 -8.34
C GLN A 195 -13.67 29.91 -7.07
N GLU A 196 -14.82 30.46 -6.62
CA GLU A 196 -14.88 31.23 -5.37
C GLU A 196 -14.46 30.38 -4.16
N ALA A 197 -14.89 29.12 -4.09
CA ALA A 197 -14.52 28.22 -3.02
C ALA A 197 -13.00 27.94 -2.98
N LEU A 198 -12.38 27.76 -4.13
CA LEU A 198 -10.92 27.60 -4.21
C LEU A 198 -10.18 28.85 -3.76
N LEU A 199 -10.55 30.03 -4.27
CA LEU A 199 -9.91 31.29 -3.92
C LEU A 199 -10.07 31.66 -2.43
N ASN A 200 -11.18 31.27 -1.81
CA ASN A 200 -11.47 31.52 -0.40
C ASN A 200 -11.05 30.34 0.52
N HIS A 201 -10.40 29.30 -0.02
CA HIS A 201 -10.02 28.09 0.73
C HIS A 201 -11.20 27.40 1.44
N GLU A 202 -12.40 27.40 0.84
CA GLU A 202 -13.60 26.76 1.38
C GLU A 202 -13.58 25.24 1.16
N MET A 203 -12.67 24.51 1.82
CA MET A 203 -12.46 23.08 1.62
C MET A 203 -13.69 22.24 1.99
N GLU A 204 -14.53 22.70 2.90
CA GLU A 204 -15.81 22.04 3.24
C GLU A 204 -16.75 21.92 2.01
N TYR A 205 -16.81 22.98 1.18
CA TYR A 205 -17.60 22.95 -0.04
C TYR A 205 -17.02 21.96 -1.06
N ILE A 206 -15.69 21.93 -1.20
CA ILE A 206 -14.99 21.00 -2.08
C ILE A 206 -15.23 19.56 -1.64
N CYS A 207 -15.10 19.25 -0.35
CA CYS A 207 -15.40 17.95 0.24
C CYS A 207 -16.85 17.52 -0.01
N LYS A 208 -17.81 18.44 0.13
CA LYS A 208 -19.22 18.15 -0.15
C LYS A 208 -19.42 17.72 -1.61
N VAL A 209 -18.81 18.43 -2.56
CA VAL A 209 -18.89 18.05 -4.00
C VAL A 209 -18.27 16.69 -4.24
N ALA A 210 -17.14 16.37 -3.60
CA ALA A 210 -16.47 15.07 -3.71
C ALA A 210 -17.38 13.92 -3.22
N ILE A 211 -18.01 14.09 -2.06
CA ILE A 211 -18.95 13.10 -1.50
C ILE A 211 -20.15 12.89 -2.43
N GLU A 212 -20.73 13.97 -2.95
CA GLU A 212 -21.86 13.89 -3.88
C GLU A 212 -21.52 13.09 -5.16
N GLU A 213 -20.28 13.18 -5.66
CA GLU A 213 -19.82 12.41 -6.81
C GLU A 213 -19.59 10.93 -6.49
N GLU A 214 -18.96 10.62 -5.35
CA GLU A 214 -18.80 9.24 -4.88
C GLU A 214 -20.17 8.57 -4.68
N GLU A 215 -21.12 9.25 -4.00
CA GLU A 215 -22.50 8.77 -3.80
C GLU A 215 -23.26 8.62 -5.12
N SER A 216 -22.92 9.39 -6.14
CA SER A 216 -23.50 9.29 -7.48
C SER A 216 -22.94 8.15 -8.32
N GLY A 217 -21.93 7.42 -7.79
CA GLY A 217 -21.38 6.22 -8.41
C GLY A 217 -20.13 6.45 -9.26
N ALA A 218 -19.37 7.53 -9.03
CA ALA A 218 -18.06 7.67 -9.64
C ALA A 218 -17.10 6.59 -9.10
N ASP A 219 -16.31 6.00 -10.00
CA ASP A 219 -15.22 5.07 -9.64
C ASP A 219 -13.94 5.84 -9.25
N ILE A 220 -13.76 7.03 -9.79
CA ILE A 220 -12.56 7.87 -9.70
C ILE A 220 -13.02 9.33 -9.62
N LEU A 221 -12.34 10.17 -8.83
CA LEU A 221 -12.57 11.62 -8.84
C LEU A 221 -11.44 12.34 -9.56
N ASP A 222 -11.80 13.10 -10.59
CA ASP A 222 -10.91 14.07 -11.23
C ASP A 222 -10.83 15.32 -10.35
N ILE A 223 -9.62 15.78 -10.03
CA ILE A 223 -9.39 16.97 -9.22
C ILE A 223 -8.52 17.97 -9.97
N ASN A 224 -9.11 19.12 -10.28
CA ASN A 224 -8.48 20.27 -10.91
C ASN A 224 -8.74 21.53 -10.07
N VAL A 225 -7.68 22.29 -9.78
CA VAL A 225 -7.76 23.50 -8.98
C VAL A 225 -7.22 24.73 -9.70
N GLY A 226 -7.03 24.65 -11.01
CA GLY A 226 -6.52 25.72 -11.86
C GLY A 226 -7.49 26.89 -11.96
N VAL A 227 -7.37 27.86 -11.05
CA VAL A 227 -8.20 29.08 -11.02
C VAL A 227 -7.34 30.33 -11.20
N PRO A 228 -7.74 31.28 -12.07
CA PRO A 228 -7.01 32.54 -12.23
C PRO A 228 -6.85 33.30 -10.90
N GLY A 229 -5.61 33.66 -10.56
CA GLY A 229 -5.29 34.37 -9.33
C GLY A 229 -5.06 33.48 -8.09
N GLY A 230 -5.24 32.16 -8.21
CA GLY A 230 -4.94 31.22 -7.16
C GLY A 230 -3.49 30.69 -7.22
N ASP A 231 -2.95 30.28 -6.09
CA ASP A 231 -1.71 29.48 -6.00
C ASP A 231 -2.08 28.00 -6.23
N GLU A 232 -1.92 27.53 -7.47
CA GLU A 232 -2.33 26.18 -7.86
C GLU A 232 -1.61 25.10 -7.06
N VAL A 233 -0.32 25.28 -6.71
CA VAL A 233 0.48 24.31 -5.96
C VAL A 233 -0.05 24.16 -4.54
N ALA A 234 -0.32 25.28 -3.87
CA ALA A 234 -0.88 25.29 -2.53
C ALA A 234 -2.30 24.72 -2.51
N LEU A 235 -3.15 25.17 -3.45
CA LEU A 235 -4.54 24.74 -3.58
C LEU A 235 -4.64 23.23 -3.86
N MET A 236 -3.81 22.70 -4.76
CA MET A 236 -3.81 21.27 -5.10
C MET A 236 -3.45 20.42 -3.89
N ARG A 237 -2.42 20.80 -3.14
CA ARG A 237 -2.03 20.11 -1.90
C ARG A 237 -3.15 20.12 -0.87
N GLU A 238 -3.80 21.26 -0.68
CA GLU A 238 -4.88 21.43 0.29
C GLU A 238 -6.12 20.63 -0.12
N ALA A 239 -6.54 20.75 -1.38
CA ALA A 239 -7.72 20.06 -1.90
C ALA A 239 -7.55 18.54 -1.86
N VAL A 240 -6.39 18.00 -2.28
CA VAL A 240 -6.11 16.56 -2.21
C VAL A 240 -6.17 16.04 -0.76
N LYS A 241 -5.59 16.78 0.20
CA LYS A 241 -5.67 16.41 1.63
C LYS A 241 -7.10 16.40 2.13
N ALA A 242 -7.89 17.41 1.78
CA ALA A 242 -9.28 17.52 2.21
C ALA A 242 -10.14 16.41 1.59
N VAL A 243 -10.08 16.22 0.27
CA VAL A 243 -10.89 15.25 -0.45
C VAL A 243 -10.58 13.81 -0.01
N GLN A 244 -9.31 13.40 0.06
CA GLN A 244 -8.97 12.03 0.51
C GLN A 244 -9.34 11.74 1.96
N SER A 245 -9.67 12.73 2.77
CA SER A 245 -10.14 12.52 4.15
C SER A 245 -11.62 12.18 4.25
N VAL A 246 -12.38 12.40 3.18
CA VAL A 246 -13.86 12.24 3.17
C VAL A 246 -14.36 11.23 2.15
N VAL A 247 -13.58 10.85 1.14
CA VAL A 247 -13.94 9.85 0.14
C VAL A 247 -12.94 8.69 0.14
N ASN A 248 -13.40 7.52 -0.31
CA ASN A 248 -12.56 6.32 -0.41
C ASN A 248 -12.09 6.00 -1.83
N ILE A 249 -12.76 6.52 -2.86
CA ILE A 249 -12.37 6.26 -4.24
C ILE A 249 -11.08 6.98 -4.63
N PRO A 250 -10.29 6.42 -5.59
CA PRO A 250 -9.02 7.03 -5.99
C PRO A 250 -9.19 8.33 -6.75
N LEU A 251 -8.11 9.13 -6.77
CA LEU A 251 -8.06 10.43 -7.43
C LEU A 251 -7.32 10.36 -8.78
N GLN A 252 -7.79 11.15 -9.72
CA GLN A 252 -7.07 11.61 -10.89
C GLN A 252 -6.60 13.04 -10.63
N ILE A 253 -5.29 13.28 -10.75
CA ILE A 253 -4.70 14.62 -10.52
C ILE A 253 -4.59 15.33 -11.87
N ASP A 254 -5.52 16.24 -12.12
CA ASP A 254 -5.58 16.98 -13.37
C ASP A 254 -4.93 18.37 -13.26
N SER A 255 -3.73 18.49 -13.77
CA SER A 255 -3.00 19.75 -13.88
C SER A 255 -1.97 19.70 -15.01
N SER A 256 -1.75 20.85 -15.66
CA SER A 256 -0.62 21.05 -16.56
C SER A 256 0.64 21.56 -15.86
N ASN A 257 0.55 21.86 -14.56
CA ASN A 257 1.65 22.34 -13.74
C ASN A 257 2.35 21.16 -13.00
N PRO A 258 3.59 20.78 -13.39
CA PRO A 258 4.30 19.68 -12.75
C PRO A 258 4.49 19.86 -11.22
N GLU A 259 4.66 21.11 -10.75
CA GLU A 259 4.83 21.40 -9.32
C GLU A 259 3.53 21.15 -8.54
N ALA A 260 2.38 21.44 -9.14
CA ALA A 260 1.07 21.13 -8.55
C ALA A 260 0.82 19.61 -8.49
N ILE A 261 1.17 18.87 -9.55
CA ILE A 261 1.11 17.41 -9.58
C ILE A 261 2.02 16.82 -8.49
N GLU A 262 3.27 17.27 -8.39
CA GLU A 262 4.19 16.81 -7.35
C GLU A 262 3.64 17.09 -5.95
N ALA A 263 3.10 18.29 -5.72
CA ALA A 263 2.51 18.67 -4.43
C ALA A 263 1.33 17.79 -4.04
N ALA A 264 0.48 17.40 -5.01
CA ALA A 264 -0.60 16.43 -4.85
C ALA A 264 -0.08 15.05 -4.48
N LEU A 265 0.82 14.51 -5.31
CA LEU A 265 1.36 13.15 -5.16
C LEU A 265 2.15 12.97 -3.85
N ARG A 266 2.76 14.03 -3.33
CA ARG A 266 3.45 14.00 -2.03
C ARG A 266 2.50 13.78 -0.85
N VAL A 267 1.24 14.17 -0.97
CA VAL A 267 0.25 14.08 0.12
C VAL A 267 -0.84 13.05 -0.13
N TYR A 268 -0.95 12.53 -1.34
CA TYR A 268 -1.96 11.55 -1.68
C TYR A 268 -1.61 10.15 -1.13
N ASN A 269 -2.51 9.52 -0.41
CA ASN A 269 -2.32 8.19 0.19
C ASN A 269 -2.86 7.10 -0.74
N GLY A 270 -2.12 6.79 -1.78
CA GLY A 270 -2.52 5.82 -2.79
C GLY A 270 -1.67 5.94 -4.06
N ARG A 271 -2.21 5.41 -5.15
CA ARG A 271 -1.71 5.58 -6.52
C ARG A 271 -2.77 6.27 -7.36
N ALA A 272 -2.52 7.52 -7.75
CA ALA A 272 -3.38 8.33 -8.61
C ALA A 272 -3.16 8.06 -10.11
N ILE A 273 -4.05 8.63 -10.94
CA ILE A 273 -3.82 8.89 -12.37
C ILE A 273 -3.23 10.28 -12.49
#